data_b0ab528ea5c094b3a7973fc42094eee3
#
_entry.id   b0ab528ea5c094b3a7973fc42094eee3
#
_cell.length_a   1.000
_cell.length_b   1.000
_cell.length_c   1.000
_cell.angle_alpha   90.00
_cell.angle_beta   90.00
_cell.angle_gamma   90.00
#
_symmetry.space_group_name_H-M   'P 1'
#
loop_
_entity.id
_entity.type
_entity.pdbx_description
1 polymer ?
#
loop_
_entity_poly.entity_id
_entity_poly.type
_entity_poly.pdbx_seq_one_letter_code
_entity_poly.pdbx_strand_id
1 'polypeptide(L)'
;MWLRGRGSPWRPAAAVIATVSMMLATVMGPHFAGMRAQAVEPVQTTTISHTKITGDGNYFTFADNAWDPGNDVHTWSKAPSDSLPAEDIWYTVRFFGSAIDVYAGKNRPMGKVKYYIDGAEKGTYSLYNASNINETKIASFTGLDEGEHVFKAVATGERDTNSTNALIDCAKVVVTHQPYVVTGVTLDTTSMTLGVGDSKRISYTVAPDYATIDDMTYTSGDTSVATVGADGTVTAVAPGATAITVASTAAGISKTVDVTVARMTPNLTGGIVDPDTQYTQKRFDEVKALTTNNRALKAWKNDKVNSEISLAAVGTTVSNLTVTASDLTSQGGDVIARSNVTATFIKSTRAYNGSYLGYGDPNREVPAATETNRSESNDILYQSGPITVKANQVQNIWVSFAIPKDAKAGTYTTTLTATADGMETPLTFTYTIEVKAATLPDPAEYEKNFDVELWQYPYSSAEYYGVTPFSDEHLQILRSSMELYKSIGGHAITTTINEDAWSGQTYSANAIHYPSMVKWTKSGGGFTYDFTDFDKWVTFNKGLGIGDKIVIYSIAPWHGNFTYWENGTMKSEKYTVGSERWRSVWTDFLPPFFHTTNVNFLQTKESLTHSWIEPI
;
A
#
# COMPACT_ATOMS: atom_id res chain seq x y z
N MET A 1 33.99 -22.19 5.95
CA MET A 1 35.30 -21.62 5.59
C MET A 1 35.06 -20.19 5.12
N TRP A 2 35.35 -19.29 6.03
CA TRP A 2 35.74 -17.88 5.93
C TRP A 2 35.36 -17.06 4.67
N LEU A 3 34.59 -15.96 4.86
CA LEU A 3 35.09 -14.63 4.51
C LEU A 3 34.24 -13.52 5.17
N ARG A 4 35.01 -12.60 5.74
CA ARG A 4 34.58 -11.42 6.51
C ARG A 4 34.02 -10.31 5.61
N GLY A 5 33.06 -9.59 6.19
CA GLY A 5 32.53 -8.34 5.70
C GLY A 5 33.47 -7.14 5.79
N ARG A 6 33.08 -6.06 5.13
CA ARG A 6 33.53 -4.70 5.45
C ARG A 6 32.32 -3.80 5.58
N GLY A 7 32.19 -3.18 6.75
CA GLY A 7 31.15 -2.24 7.09
C GLY A 7 31.38 -0.87 6.46
N SER A 8 30.30 -0.19 6.23
CA SER A 8 30.20 1.22 5.90
C SER A 8 30.02 2.06 7.18
N PRO A 9 30.63 3.24 7.28
CA PRO A 9 30.58 4.08 8.48
C PRO A 9 29.58 5.24 8.32
N TRP A 10 28.41 5.14 8.94
CA TRP A 10 27.67 6.36 9.33
C TRP A 10 26.80 6.02 10.55
N ARG A 11 27.25 6.45 11.71
CA ARG A 11 26.42 6.57 12.91
C ARG A 11 26.32 8.03 13.30
N PRO A 12 25.14 8.57 13.57
CA PRO A 12 25.00 9.86 14.21
C PRO A 12 25.28 9.76 15.73
N ALA A 13 25.89 10.81 16.26
CA ALA A 13 26.33 10.99 17.64
C ALA A 13 25.11 11.16 18.58
N ALA A 14 24.63 10.06 19.15
CA ALA A 14 23.61 10.10 20.21
C ALA A 14 23.97 9.21 21.42
N ALA A 15 25.19 8.73 21.53
CA ALA A 15 25.60 7.77 22.59
C ALA A 15 26.63 8.30 23.59
N VAL A 16 26.81 9.62 23.75
CA VAL A 16 27.83 10.18 24.63
C VAL A 16 27.25 10.88 25.88
N ILE A 17 25.94 11.00 26.04
CA ILE A 17 25.33 11.66 27.21
C ILE A 17 24.90 10.66 28.32
N ALA A 18 24.84 9.35 28.04
CA ALA A 18 24.39 8.36 29.03
C ALA A 18 25.49 7.81 29.95
N THR A 19 26.78 8.11 29.73
CA THR A 19 27.90 7.49 30.48
C THR A 19 28.55 8.40 31.54
N VAL A 20 28.11 9.64 31.70
CA VAL A 20 28.65 10.56 32.72
C VAL A 20 27.79 10.60 34.00
N SER A 21 26.56 10.10 33.98
CA SER A 21 25.70 10.06 35.19
C SER A 21 25.85 8.83 36.06
N MET A 22 26.69 7.86 35.69
CA MET A 22 26.85 6.61 36.46
C MET A 22 28.14 6.50 37.30
N MET A 23 29.00 7.53 37.33
CA MET A 23 30.25 7.50 38.08
C MET A 23 30.32 8.43 39.29
N LEU A 24 29.20 9.03 39.72
CA LEU A 24 29.20 9.88 40.93
C LEU A 24 28.42 9.30 42.14
N ALA A 25 28.01 8.03 42.08
CA ALA A 25 27.16 7.40 43.11
C ALA A 25 27.91 6.48 44.10
N THR A 26 29.26 6.46 44.14
CA THR A 26 30.02 5.49 44.98
C THR A 26 30.91 6.09 46.03
N VAL A 27 30.81 7.38 46.36
CA VAL A 27 31.65 7.97 47.44
C VAL A 27 30.83 8.89 48.36
N MET A 28 29.68 8.49 48.88
CA MET A 28 29.14 9.11 50.10
C MET A 28 28.28 8.11 50.86
N GLY A 29 28.67 7.84 52.09
CA GLY A 29 28.04 6.89 52.99
C GLY A 29 26.65 7.27 53.49
N PRO A 30 25.99 6.44 54.32
CA PRO A 30 24.54 6.41 54.52
C PRO A 30 24.09 7.41 55.59
N HIS A 31 23.89 8.67 55.23
CA HIS A 31 23.21 9.65 56.09
C HIS A 31 22.59 10.81 55.32
N PHE A 32 21.78 10.53 54.32
CA PHE A 32 20.75 11.48 53.81
C PHE A 32 19.58 10.70 53.21
N ALA A 33 18.83 10.05 54.09
CA ALA A 33 17.49 9.61 53.73
C ALA A 33 16.55 10.82 53.89
N GLY A 34 16.11 11.41 52.79
CA GLY A 34 15.06 12.39 52.81
C GLY A 34 15.34 13.68 52.05
N MET A 35 15.55 13.61 50.76
CA MET A 35 15.20 14.62 49.77
C MET A 35 15.59 14.05 48.39
N ARG A 36 14.72 13.24 47.80
CA ARG A 36 14.74 13.10 46.35
C ARG A 36 14.30 14.47 45.82
N ALA A 37 15.20 15.20 45.22
CA ALA A 37 14.82 16.23 44.29
C ALA A 37 14.04 15.52 43.19
N GLN A 38 12.70 15.64 43.21
CA GLN A 38 11.86 15.24 42.12
C GLN A 38 12.36 16.04 40.90
N ALA A 39 12.90 15.37 39.90
CA ALA A 39 13.17 16.00 38.63
C ALA A 39 11.81 16.59 38.19
N VAL A 40 11.75 17.91 38.09
CA VAL A 40 10.57 18.56 37.54
C VAL A 40 10.51 18.11 36.09
N GLU A 41 9.55 17.25 35.77
CA GLU A 41 9.31 16.84 34.39
C GLU A 41 9.06 18.10 33.53
N PRO A 42 9.58 18.14 32.30
CA PRO A 42 9.44 19.31 31.45
C PRO A 42 7.96 19.56 31.17
N VAL A 43 7.57 20.83 31.29
CA VAL A 43 6.22 21.29 30.96
C VAL A 43 5.87 20.88 29.55
N GLN A 44 4.68 20.36 29.34
CA GLN A 44 4.16 19.87 28.06
C GLN A 44 3.18 20.88 27.44
N THR A 45 2.90 20.71 26.16
CA THR A 45 1.85 21.48 25.48
C THR A 45 0.91 20.56 24.72
N THR A 46 -0.39 20.83 24.86
CA THR A 46 -1.45 20.12 24.12
C THR A 46 -2.20 21.10 23.23
N THR A 47 -2.35 20.74 21.94
CA THR A 47 -3.17 21.51 20.99
C THR A 47 -4.59 20.95 20.98
N ILE A 48 -5.58 21.83 21.18
CA ILE A 48 -7.00 21.51 21.11
C ILE A 48 -7.56 22.23 19.90
N SER A 49 -7.98 21.48 18.86
CA SER A 49 -8.62 22.03 17.66
C SER A 49 -10.08 22.40 17.94
N HIS A 50 -10.59 23.42 17.24
CA HIS A 50 -12.01 23.80 17.25
C HIS A 50 -12.96 22.63 16.86
N THR A 51 -12.45 21.62 16.14
CA THR A 51 -13.22 20.43 15.75
C THR A 51 -13.42 19.44 16.89
N LYS A 52 -12.69 19.56 18.00
CA LYS A 52 -12.84 18.73 19.19
C LYS A 52 -13.96 19.28 20.08
N ILE A 53 -15.20 18.96 19.76
CA ILE A 53 -16.41 19.46 20.40
C ILE A 53 -17.06 18.48 21.38
N THR A 54 -16.53 17.28 21.50
CA THR A 54 -16.99 16.24 22.43
C THR A 54 -15.80 15.52 23.04
N GLY A 55 -16.02 14.90 24.18
CA GLY A 55 -15.02 14.11 24.91
C GLY A 55 -14.88 14.62 26.33
N ASP A 56 -14.27 13.77 27.14
CA ASP A 56 -13.91 14.09 28.49
C ASP A 56 -12.62 14.93 28.48
N GLY A 57 -12.47 15.90 29.34
CA GLY A 57 -11.26 16.70 29.45
C GLY A 57 -11.24 17.99 28.63
N ASN A 58 -10.36 18.06 27.64
CA ASN A 58 -10.09 19.29 26.88
C ASN A 58 -10.92 19.35 25.61
N TYR A 59 -11.93 20.23 25.52
CA TYR A 59 -12.80 20.35 24.35
C TYR A 59 -13.44 21.73 24.21
N PHE A 60 -13.94 22.03 23.00
CA PHE A 60 -14.70 23.24 22.67
C PHE A 60 -16.20 23.02 22.85
N THR A 61 -16.89 24.08 23.24
CA THR A 61 -18.35 24.16 23.16
C THR A 61 -18.74 25.49 22.53
N PHE A 62 -19.66 25.45 21.57
CA PHE A 62 -20.12 26.61 20.83
C PHE A 62 -21.57 26.94 21.16
N ALA A 63 -21.92 28.21 21.12
CA ALA A 63 -23.31 28.67 21.21
C ALA A 63 -24.15 28.09 20.08
N ASP A 64 -25.35 27.60 20.41
CA ASP A 64 -26.27 27.00 19.45
C ASP A 64 -26.64 27.98 18.33
N ASN A 65 -26.65 27.50 17.08
CA ASN A 65 -27.05 28.25 15.89
C ASN A 65 -26.25 29.55 15.61
N ALA A 66 -25.18 29.82 16.36
CA ALA A 66 -24.38 31.04 16.23
C ALA A 66 -23.14 30.88 15.34
N TRP A 67 -22.84 29.67 14.88
CA TRP A 67 -21.61 29.35 14.17
C TRP A 67 -21.88 28.70 12.81
N ASP A 68 -21.00 28.98 11.85
CA ASP A 68 -20.94 28.30 10.57
C ASP A 68 -20.04 27.05 10.67
N PRO A 69 -20.21 26.02 9.81
CA PRO A 69 -19.43 24.77 9.90
C PRO A 69 -17.92 24.96 9.78
N GLY A 70 -17.46 26.10 9.20
CA GLY A 70 -16.04 26.38 9.02
C GLY A 70 -15.34 25.42 8.04
N ASN A 71 -14.06 25.21 8.27
CA ASN A 71 -13.20 24.27 7.54
C ASN A 71 -12.27 23.56 8.54
N ASP A 72 -11.34 22.72 8.06
CA ASP A 72 -10.43 21.94 8.92
C ASP A 72 -9.44 22.80 9.74
N VAL A 73 -9.29 24.09 9.41
CA VAL A 73 -8.34 25.01 10.06
C VAL A 73 -9.02 25.89 11.10
N HIS A 74 -10.19 26.46 10.78
CA HIS A 74 -10.91 27.39 11.64
C HIS A 74 -12.40 27.43 11.32
N THR A 75 -13.19 27.94 12.27
CA THR A 75 -14.61 28.22 12.12
C THR A 75 -14.89 29.68 12.51
N TRP A 76 -16.00 30.24 12.01
CA TRP A 76 -16.38 31.62 12.28
C TRP A 76 -17.86 31.72 12.65
N SER A 77 -18.20 32.79 13.39
CA SER A 77 -19.56 33.03 13.82
C SER A 77 -20.44 33.60 12.70
N LYS A 78 -21.74 33.51 12.89
CA LYS A 78 -22.71 34.37 12.19
C LYS A 78 -22.55 35.81 12.63
N ALA A 79 -23.12 36.73 11.84
CA ALA A 79 -23.12 38.16 12.16
C ALA A 79 -24.09 38.42 13.32
N PRO A 80 -23.75 39.31 14.28
CA PRO A 80 -24.70 39.79 15.25
C PRO A 80 -25.91 40.47 14.58
N SER A 81 -27.10 40.25 15.13
CA SER A 81 -28.37 40.81 14.66
C SER A 81 -29.37 40.95 15.83
N ASP A 82 -30.55 41.54 15.56
CA ASP A 82 -31.62 41.63 16.58
C ASP A 82 -32.10 40.27 17.05
N SER A 83 -32.00 39.23 16.20
CA SER A 83 -32.39 37.84 16.54
C SER A 83 -31.21 36.98 17.06
N LEU A 84 -30.00 37.48 16.98
CA LEU A 84 -28.79 36.87 17.50
C LEU A 84 -27.86 37.98 18.05
N PRO A 85 -28.12 38.46 19.29
CA PRO A 85 -27.29 39.44 19.95
C PRO A 85 -25.81 38.99 20.06
N ALA A 86 -24.90 39.95 20.10
CA ALA A 86 -23.46 39.65 20.14
C ALA A 86 -23.06 38.81 21.37
N GLU A 87 -23.70 39.06 22.51
CA GLU A 87 -23.47 38.32 23.76
C GLU A 87 -23.89 36.85 23.69
N ASP A 88 -24.79 36.47 22.76
CA ASP A 88 -25.20 35.11 22.49
C ASP A 88 -24.28 34.38 21.51
N ILE A 89 -23.28 35.10 20.95
CA ILE A 89 -22.25 34.50 20.08
C ILE A 89 -20.99 34.27 20.89
N TRP A 90 -20.79 33.05 21.31
CA TRP A 90 -19.66 32.68 22.15
C TRP A 90 -19.18 31.26 21.85
N TYR A 91 -17.94 30.96 22.28
CA TYR A 91 -17.45 29.60 22.48
C TYR A 91 -16.71 29.51 23.81
N THR A 92 -16.63 28.30 24.33
CA THR A 92 -15.81 27.98 25.49
C THR A 92 -14.82 26.87 25.17
N VAL A 93 -13.71 26.85 25.90
CA VAL A 93 -12.76 25.73 25.92
C VAL A 93 -12.55 25.35 27.36
N ARG A 94 -12.95 24.13 27.73
CA ARG A 94 -12.53 23.51 28.97
C ARG A 94 -11.12 22.97 28.77
N PHE A 95 -10.19 23.31 29.64
CA PHE A 95 -8.82 22.85 29.53
C PHE A 95 -8.18 22.61 30.91
N PHE A 96 -7.16 21.76 30.95
CA PHE A 96 -6.33 21.50 32.12
C PHE A 96 -4.91 21.99 31.83
N GLY A 97 -4.38 22.88 32.68
CA GLY A 97 -3.03 23.43 32.52
C GLY A 97 -2.83 24.74 33.26
N SER A 98 -1.68 25.35 33.07
CA SER A 98 -1.26 26.61 33.72
C SER A 98 -1.09 27.78 32.74
N ALA A 99 -1.29 27.53 31.44
CA ALA A 99 -1.30 28.59 30.43
C ALA A 99 -2.09 28.16 29.19
N ILE A 100 -2.62 29.15 28.46
CA ILE A 100 -3.33 28.94 27.21
C ILE A 100 -2.97 30.00 26.18
N ASP A 101 -2.61 29.56 24.98
CA ASP A 101 -2.46 30.36 23.77
C ASP A 101 -3.68 30.21 22.89
N VAL A 102 -4.27 31.32 22.47
CA VAL A 102 -5.50 31.34 21.67
C VAL A 102 -5.20 31.72 20.23
N TYR A 103 -5.65 30.91 19.29
CA TYR A 103 -5.47 31.13 17.84
C TYR A 103 -6.82 31.28 17.16
N ALA A 104 -6.88 32.22 16.22
CA ALA A 104 -8.04 32.48 15.39
C ALA A 104 -7.62 33.01 14.02
N GLY A 105 -8.53 32.97 13.07
CA GLY A 105 -8.40 33.64 11.79
C GLY A 105 -8.60 35.15 11.92
N LYS A 106 -7.97 35.91 11.02
CA LYS A 106 -8.19 37.36 10.87
C LYS A 106 -8.56 37.70 9.44
N ASN A 107 -9.60 38.52 9.25
CA ASN A 107 -10.07 38.92 7.93
C ASN A 107 -10.88 40.21 8.01
N ARG A 108 -11.26 40.75 6.85
CA ARG A 108 -12.05 42.01 6.73
C ARG A 108 -13.42 41.99 7.43
N PRO A 109 -14.23 40.86 7.41
CA PRO A 109 -15.51 40.86 8.10
C PRO A 109 -15.40 40.59 9.61
N MET A 110 -14.20 40.47 10.17
CA MET A 110 -14.04 40.14 11.59
C MET A 110 -14.17 41.40 12.46
N GLY A 111 -14.81 41.18 13.61
CA GLY A 111 -15.01 42.19 14.65
C GLY A 111 -14.04 42.04 15.82
N LYS A 112 -14.52 42.46 17.00
CA LYS A 112 -13.81 42.33 18.26
C LYS A 112 -14.41 41.23 19.11
N VAL A 113 -13.54 40.49 19.80
CA VAL A 113 -13.89 39.40 20.70
C VAL A 113 -13.37 39.70 22.10
N LYS A 114 -14.17 39.43 23.09
CA LYS A 114 -13.82 39.56 24.50
C LYS A 114 -13.49 38.20 25.08
N TYR A 115 -12.36 38.07 25.76
CA TYR A 115 -11.87 36.82 26.35
C TYR A 115 -11.99 36.83 27.86
N TYR A 116 -12.34 35.69 28.39
CA TYR A 116 -12.47 35.41 29.81
C TYR A 116 -11.73 34.11 30.16
N ILE A 117 -11.21 34.02 31.38
CA ILE A 117 -10.75 32.77 31.99
C ILE A 117 -11.41 32.67 33.37
N ASP A 118 -12.10 31.56 33.64
CA ASP A 118 -12.84 31.28 34.86
C ASP A 118 -13.80 32.42 35.25
N GLY A 119 -14.44 32.99 34.24
CA GLY A 119 -15.35 34.12 34.38
C GLY A 119 -14.69 35.49 34.50
N ALA A 120 -13.40 35.57 34.71
CA ALA A 120 -12.66 36.83 34.80
C ALA A 120 -12.31 37.35 33.40
N GLU A 121 -12.68 38.63 33.12
CA GLU A 121 -12.33 39.28 31.85
C GLU A 121 -10.82 39.46 31.71
N LYS A 122 -10.28 39.07 30.53
CA LYS A 122 -8.85 39.13 30.16
C LYS A 122 -8.55 40.20 29.10
N GLY A 123 -9.58 40.75 28.47
CA GLY A 123 -9.46 41.84 27.49
C GLY A 123 -10.26 41.62 26.22
N THR A 124 -10.22 42.68 25.38
CA THR A 124 -10.90 42.69 24.08
C THR A 124 -9.86 42.72 22.96
N TYR A 125 -10.02 41.88 21.97
CA TYR A 125 -9.06 41.64 20.89
C TYR A 125 -9.73 41.84 19.54
N SER A 126 -9.04 42.50 18.61
CA SER A 126 -9.50 42.65 17.23
C SER A 126 -9.07 41.49 16.37
N LEU A 127 -10.02 40.90 15.66
CA LEU A 127 -9.80 39.87 14.64
C LEU A 127 -9.77 40.46 13.23
N TYR A 128 -9.88 41.79 13.08
CA TYR A 128 -9.78 42.46 11.80
C TYR A 128 -8.35 42.36 11.22
N ASN A 129 -8.29 42.08 9.92
CA ASN A 129 -7.11 42.29 9.09
C ASN A 129 -7.52 42.59 7.65
N ALA A 130 -6.78 43.44 6.95
CA ALA A 130 -7.09 43.82 5.56
C ALA A 130 -6.94 42.65 4.57
N SER A 131 -6.10 41.66 4.89
CA SER A 131 -5.89 40.42 4.14
C SER A 131 -6.35 39.23 4.98
N ASN A 132 -6.73 38.13 4.32
CA ASN A 132 -7.08 36.91 5.02
C ASN A 132 -5.84 36.26 5.67
N ILE A 133 -5.96 35.94 6.95
CA ILE A 133 -5.01 35.14 7.72
C ILE A 133 -5.81 34.01 8.34
N ASN A 134 -5.61 32.78 7.86
CA ASN A 134 -6.42 31.62 8.29
C ASN A 134 -6.18 31.25 9.75
N GLU A 135 -4.97 31.47 10.29
CA GLU A 135 -4.64 31.17 11.66
C GLU A 135 -3.49 32.07 12.17
N THR A 136 -3.69 32.70 13.31
CA THR A 136 -2.63 33.45 14.01
C THR A 136 -2.90 33.45 15.51
N LYS A 137 -1.85 33.58 16.33
CA LYS A 137 -1.99 33.77 17.78
C LYS A 137 -2.61 35.14 18.07
N ILE A 138 -3.71 35.12 18.79
CA ILE A 138 -4.45 36.33 19.18
C ILE A 138 -4.05 36.79 20.58
N ALA A 139 -3.95 35.84 21.52
CA ALA A 139 -3.64 36.11 22.91
C ALA A 139 -2.87 34.94 23.53
N SER A 140 -2.16 35.24 24.61
CA SER A 140 -1.47 34.29 25.47
C SER A 140 -1.77 34.63 26.93
N PHE A 141 -2.21 33.65 27.70
CA PHE A 141 -2.52 33.79 29.12
C PHE A 141 -1.67 32.78 29.89
N THR A 142 -0.82 33.28 30.77
CA THR A 142 0.15 32.50 31.55
C THR A 142 -0.01 32.76 33.04
N GLY A 143 0.57 31.89 33.87
CA GLY A 143 0.53 32.05 35.32
C GLY A 143 -0.81 31.72 35.95
N LEU A 144 -1.58 30.84 35.31
CA LEU A 144 -2.73 30.20 35.93
C LEU A 144 -2.23 29.12 36.89
N ASP A 145 -3.04 28.78 37.87
CA ASP A 145 -2.77 27.60 38.70
C ASP A 145 -2.85 26.34 37.81
N GLU A 146 -2.04 25.34 38.11
CA GLU A 146 -2.14 24.07 37.38
C GLU A 146 -3.46 23.36 37.75
N GLY A 147 -4.37 23.24 36.80
CA GLY A 147 -5.69 22.66 37.05
C GLY A 147 -6.68 22.85 35.91
N GLU A 148 -7.95 22.60 36.23
CA GLU A 148 -9.06 22.81 35.31
C GLU A 148 -9.41 24.30 35.20
N HIS A 149 -9.52 24.77 33.95
CA HIS A 149 -9.94 26.12 33.62
C HIS A 149 -10.97 26.15 32.50
N VAL A 150 -11.77 27.22 32.46
CA VAL A 150 -12.70 27.48 31.37
C VAL A 150 -12.31 28.80 30.69
N PHE A 151 -11.76 28.70 29.50
CA PHE A 151 -11.62 29.86 28.60
C PHE A 151 -12.97 30.11 27.92
N LYS A 152 -13.40 31.39 27.83
CA LYS A 152 -14.60 31.81 27.10
C LYS A 152 -14.29 32.99 26.20
N ALA A 153 -14.77 32.93 24.97
CA ALA A 153 -14.75 34.02 23.99
C ALA A 153 -16.18 34.47 23.68
N VAL A 154 -16.41 35.77 23.67
CA VAL A 154 -17.75 36.35 23.41
C VAL A 154 -17.60 37.46 22.38
N ALA A 155 -18.44 37.48 21.35
CA ALA A 155 -18.48 38.58 20.42
C ALA A 155 -18.93 39.87 21.13
N THR A 156 -18.34 41.03 20.79
CA THR A 156 -18.71 42.32 21.37
C THR A 156 -19.74 43.08 20.54
N GLY A 157 -19.98 42.65 19.29
CA GLY A 157 -20.72 43.42 18.31
C GLY A 157 -19.96 44.64 17.76
N GLU A 158 -18.82 44.98 18.37
CA GLU A 158 -17.96 46.07 17.90
C GLU A 158 -17.05 45.62 16.75
N ARG A 159 -16.64 46.58 15.95
CA ARG A 159 -15.70 46.38 14.84
C ARG A 159 -14.72 47.52 14.71
N ASP A 160 -13.60 47.26 14.04
CA ASP A 160 -12.68 48.32 13.62
C ASP A 160 -13.27 49.12 12.45
N THR A 161 -12.84 50.37 12.29
CA THR A 161 -13.38 51.31 11.28
C THR A 161 -13.43 50.74 9.86
N ASN A 162 -12.47 49.89 9.51
CA ASN A 162 -12.35 49.29 8.17
C ASN A 162 -12.93 47.87 8.09
N SER A 163 -13.50 47.37 9.16
CA SER A 163 -14.14 46.04 9.16
C SER A 163 -15.53 46.12 8.50
N THR A 164 -15.86 45.14 7.70
CA THR A 164 -17.14 45.06 6.99
C THR A 164 -18.24 44.39 7.84
N ASN A 165 -17.90 43.69 8.92
CA ASN A 165 -18.84 43.00 9.82
C ASN A 165 -18.22 42.86 11.22
N ALA A 166 -18.95 42.23 12.15
CA ALA A 166 -18.53 41.98 13.54
C ALA A 166 -18.43 40.47 13.87
N LEU A 167 -18.01 39.64 12.90
CA LEU A 167 -17.83 38.22 13.11
C LEU A 167 -16.66 37.95 14.05
N ILE A 168 -16.74 36.85 14.79
CA ILE A 168 -15.58 36.28 15.51
C ILE A 168 -15.18 34.94 14.94
N ASP A 169 -13.94 34.57 15.13
CA ASP A 169 -13.31 33.37 14.59
C ASP A 169 -12.66 32.53 15.68
N CYS A 170 -12.54 31.25 15.45
CA CYS A 170 -11.90 30.29 16.33
C CYS A 170 -11.17 29.23 15.51
N ALA A 171 -9.90 28.99 15.82
CA ALA A 171 -9.09 27.96 15.17
C ALA A 171 -8.71 26.84 16.15
N LYS A 172 -7.86 27.17 17.10
CA LYS A 172 -7.36 26.23 18.11
C LYS A 172 -6.89 26.97 19.35
N VAL A 173 -6.65 26.21 20.41
CA VAL A 173 -5.83 26.68 21.54
C VAL A 173 -4.66 25.75 21.77
N VAL A 174 -3.59 26.28 22.33
CA VAL A 174 -2.43 25.50 22.80
C VAL A 174 -2.32 25.70 24.31
N VAL A 175 -2.48 24.61 25.04
CA VAL A 175 -2.47 24.62 26.50
C VAL A 175 -1.11 24.14 26.99
N THR A 176 -0.54 24.84 27.95
CA THR A 176 0.68 24.45 28.65
C THR A 176 0.32 23.84 30.00
N HIS A 177 0.83 22.65 30.30
CA HIS A 177 0.49 21.90 31.50
C HIS A 177 1.64 21.03 31.99
N GLN A 178 1.57 20.59 33.24
CA GLN A 178 2.43 19.54 33.76
C GLN A 178 2.03 18.19 33.17
N PRO A 179 2.94 17.21 33.08
CA PRO A 179 2.58 15.85 32.72
C PRO A 179 1.59 15.27 33.73
N TYR A 180 0.42 14.84 33.23
CA TYR A 180 -0.58 14.17 34.07
C TYR A 180 -0.47 12.65 33.91
N VAL A 181 -0.16 11.98 35.01
CA VAL A 181 -0.09 10.51 35.04
C VAL A 181 -1.49 9.90 35.12
N VAL A 182 -1.64 8.72 34.54
CA VAL A 182 -2.83 7.88 34.69
C VAL A 182 -2.94 7.48 36.17
N THR A 183 -4.10 7.68 36.80
CA THR A 183 -4.41 7.26 38.16
C THR A 183 -5.39 6.09 38.23
N GLY A 184 -6.01 5.76 37.10
CA GLY A 184 -6.95 4.65 36.95
C GLY A 184 -7.00 4.13 35.53
N VAL A 185 -7.22 2.83 35.36
CA VAL A 185 -7.44 2.17 34.06
C VAL A 185 -8.67 1.28 34.19
N THR A 186 -9.62 1.45 33.27
CA THR A 186 -10.80 0.59 33.14
C THR A 186 -10.71 -0.13 31.81
N LEU A 187 -10.63 -1.46 31.84
CA LEU A 187 -10.63 -2.29 30.63
C LEU A 187 -12.07 -2.44 30.11
N ASP A 188 -12.25 -2.33 28.80
CA ASP A 188 -13.56 -2.54 28.14
C ASP A 188 -13.99 -4.01 28.21
N THR A 189 -13.02 -4.92 28.35
CA THR A 189 -13.26 -6.34 28.55
C THR A 189 -12.19 -6.93 29.47
N THR A 190 -12.61 -7.84 30.34
CA THR A 190 -11.72 -8.60 31.22
C THR A 190 -11.44 -10.00 30.71
N SER A 191 -12.09 -10.42 29.63
CA SER A 191 -11.86 -11.71 28.98
C SER A 191 -12.12 -11.65 27.48
N MET A 192 -11.44 -12.51 26.72
CA MET A 192 -11.68 -12.71 25.30
C MET A 192 -11.46 -14.16 24.91
N THR A 193 -12.23 -14.63 23.93
CA THR A 193 -12.01 -15.92 23.28
C THR A 193 -11.63 -15.68 21.83
N LEU A 194 -10.54 -16.29 21.38
CA LEU A 194 -9.99 -16.17 20.04
C LEU A 194 -9.80 -17.55 19.43
N GLY A 195 -9.96 -17.67 18.13
CA GLY A 195 -9.47 -18.83 17.37
C GLY A 195 -7.98 -18.70 17.08
N VAL A 196 -7.29 -19.80 16.85
CA VAL A 196 -5.87 -19.77 16.45
C VAL A 196 -5.69 -18.91 15.19
N GLY A 197 -4.74 -17.95 15.25
CA GLY A 197 -4.47 -16.98 14.18
C GLY A 197 -5.31 -15.71 14.23
N ASP A 198 -6.36 -15.64 15.06
CA ASP A 198 -7.14 -14.43 15.25
C ASP A 198 -6.35 -13.38 16.05
N SER A 199 -6.67 -12.11 15.81
CA SER A 199 -6.11 -11.01 16.57
C SER A 199 -7.20 -10.04 17.03
N LYS A 200 -7.07 -9.53 18.25
CA LYS A 200 -7.98 -8.53 18.82
C LYS A 200 -7.23 -7.58 19.72
N ARG A 201 -7.49 -6.29 19.55
CA ARG A 201 -6.87 -5.26 20.38
C ARG A 201 -7.62 -5.13 21.72
N ILE A 202 -6.85 -4.96 22.80
CA ILE A 202 -7.37 -4.57 24.10
C ILE A 202 -7.67 -3.08 24.07
N SER A 203 -8.91 -2.72 24.42
CA SER A 203 -9.35 -1.34 24.60
C SER A 203 -9.54 -1.02 26.06
N TYR A 204 -9.24 0.21 26.44
CA TYR A 204 -9.37 0.68 27.81
C TYR A 204 -9.62 2.18 27.82
N THR A 205 -10.13 2.68 28.96
CA THR A 205 -10.21 4.10 29.30
C THR A 205 -9.29 4.40 30.48
N VAL A 206 -8.74 5.60 30.53
CA VAL A 206 -7.87 6.06 31.61
C VAL A 206 -8.57 7.11 32.45
N ALA A 207 -8.16 7.21 33.71
CA ALA A 207 -8.52 8.29 34.60
C ALA A 207 -7.26 8.96 35.16
N PRO A 208 -7.21 10.30 35.25
CA PRO A 208 -8.17 11.22 34.66
C PRO A 208 -8.14 11.16 33.12
N ASP A 209 -9.24 11.53 32.48
CA ASP A 209 -9.39 11.53 31.02
C ASP A 209 -8.49 12.53 30.28
N TYR A 210 -7.92 13.46 31.02
CA TYR A 210 -6.90 14.42 30.55
C TYR A 210 -5.46 13.96 30.84
N ALA A 211 -5.25 12.70 31.23
CA ALA A 211 -3.89 12.16 31.42
C ALA A 211 -3.07 12.27 30.13
N THR A 212 -1.82 12.75 30.27
CA THR A 212 -0.91 12.98 29.14
C THR A 212 0.26 12.00 29.11
N ILE A 213 0.45 11.23 30.18
CA ILE A 213 1.41 10.13 30.23
C ILE A 213 0.65 8.83 29.98
N ASP A 214 0.85 8.25 28.80
CA ASP A 214 0.38 6.92 28.45
C ASP A 214 1.60 6.00 28.34
N ASP A 215 1.97 5.39 29.47
CA ASP A 215 3.07 4.43 29.58
C ASP A 215 2.57 2.98 29.64
N MET A 216 1.41 2.71 29.07
CA MET A 216 0.79 1.40 29.10
C MET A 216 1.65 0.34 28.43
N THR A 217 1.88 -0.73 29.13
CA THR A 217 2.64 -1.90 28.68
C THR A 217 1.77 -3.14 28.71
N TYR A 218 2.10 -4.10 27.86
CA TYR A 218 1.36 -5.34 27.72
C TYR A 218 2.31 -6.53 27.81
N THR A 219 1.92 -7.53 28.61
CA THR A 219 2.72 -8.74 28.78
C THR A 219 1.83 -9.97 28.77
N SER A 220 2.17 -10.96 27.95
CA SER A 220 1.49 -12.25 27.95
C SER A 220 2.08 -13.16 29.04
N GLY A 221 1.21 -13.84 29.77
CA GLY A 221 1.59 -14.86 30.75
C GLY A 221 2.11 -16.13 30.10
N ASP A 222 1.67 -16.44 28.86
CA ASP A 222 2.16 -17.57 28.06
C ASP A 222 2.11 -17.20 26.56
N THR A 223 3.27 -16.91 26.01
CA THR A 223 3.42 -16.52 24.59
C THR A 223 3.24 -17.70 23.63
N SER A 224 3.23 -18.95 24.10
CA SER A 224 2.91 -20.11 23.29
C SER A 224 1.40 -20.26 23.04
N VAL A 225 0.57 -19.65 23.89
CA VAL A 225 -0.90 -19.60 23.77
C VAL A 225 -1.33 -18.34 23.04
N ALA A 226 -0.89 -17.17 23.47
CA ALA A 226 -1.18 -15.90 22.83
C ALA A 226 -0.03 -14.91 23.02
N THR A 227 0.29 -14.12 21.99
CA THR A 227 1.23 -13.01 22.07
C THR A 227 0.48 -11.68 22.15
N VAL A 228 1.15 -10.62 22.61
CA VAL A 228 0.61 -9.27 22.60
C VAL A 228 1.65 -8.28 22.06
N GLY A 229 1.21 -7.39 21.18
CA GLY A 229 2.02 -6.30 20.63
C GLY A 229 2.08 -5.09 21.57
N ALA A 230 3.02 -4.19 21.32
CA ALA A 230 3.15 -2.93 22.06
C ALA A 230 1.92 -2.01 21.94
N ASP A 231 1.09 -2.21 20.93
CA ASP A 231 -0.17 -1.51 20.72
C ASP A 231 -1.39 -2.15 21.41
N GLY A 232 -1.16 -3.22 22.19
CA GLY A 232 -2.20 -3.98 22.86
C GLY A 232 -2.95 -4.99 21.98
N THR A 233 -2.45 -5.26 20.76
CA THR A 233 -3.04 -6.28 19.88
C THR A 233 -2.62 -7.67 20.34
N VAL A 234 -3.60 -8.46 20.81
CA VAL A 234 -3.42 -9.86 21.20
C VAL A 234 -3.58 -10.73 19.97
N THR A 235 -2.63 -11.64 19.75
CA THR A 235 -2.68 -12.62 18.65
C THR A 235 -2.66 -14.05 19.22
N ALA A 236 -3.66 -14.84 18.87
CA ALA A 236 -3.81 -16.23 19.29
C ALA A 236 -2.81 -17.14 18.55
N VAL A 237 -2.02 -17.90 19.29
CA VAL A 237 -0.95 -18.76 18.75
C VAL A 237 -1.36 -20.23 18.74
N ALA A 238 -1.77 -20.78 19.90
CA ALA A 238 -2.18 -22.17 20.03
C ALA A 238 -3.31 -22.32 21.07
N PRO A 239 -4.14 -23.37 20.97
CA PRO A 239 -5.21 -23.61 21.92
C PRO A 239 -4.72 -23.69 23.36
N GLY A 240 -5.39 -23.00 24.27
CA GLY A 240 -5.02 -22.90 25.68
C GLY A 240 -5.64 -21.67 26.35
N ALA A 241 -5.21 -21.40 27.57
CA ALA A 241 -5.63 -20.20 28.31
C ALA A 241 -4.39 -19.47 28.83
N THR A 242 -4.38 -18.16 28.73
CA THR A 242 -3.36 -17.29 29.29
C THR A 242 -4.00 -15.98 29.76
N ALA A 243 -3.25 -15.14 30.46
CA ALA A 243 -3.67 -13.79 30.81
C ALA A 243 -2.74 -12.77 30.20
N ILE A 244 -3.28 -11.70 29.66
CA ILE A 244 -2.52 -10.53 29.24
C ILE A 244 -2.58 -9.50 30.36
N THR A 245 -1.42 -9.13 30.88
CA THR A 245 -1.26 -8.05 31.86
C THR A 245 -1.16 -6.72 31.12
N VAL A 246 -1.99 -5.77 31.51
CA VAL A 246 -2.00 -4.37 31.05
C VAL A 246 -1.56 -3.51 32.24
N ALA A 247 -0.42 -2.86 32.14
CA ALA A 247 0.16 -2.14 33.28
C ALA A 247 0.71 -0.76 32.90
N SER A 248 0.57 0.20 33.82
CA SER A 248 1.27 1.49 33.80
C SER A 248 2.27 1.52 34.94
N THR A 249 3.54 1.72 34.63
CA THR A 249 4.62 1.78 35.63
C THR A 249 4.55 3.09 36.43
N ALA A 250 4.24 4.21 35.76
CA ALA A 250 4.13 5.52 36.41
C ALA A 250 2.98 5.57 37.39
N ALA A 251 1.85 4.92 37.10
CA ALA A 251 0.68 4.87 37.96
C ALA A 251 0.70 3.71 38.97
N GLY A 252 1.60 2.74 38.83
CA GLY A 252 1.58 1.52 39.65
C GLY A 252 0.34 0.65 39.47
N ILE A 253 -0.30 0.75 38.29
CA ILE A 253 -1.55 0.05 37.97
C ILE A 253 -1.23 -1.21 37.18
N SER A 254 -1.91 -2.31 37.52
CA SER A 254 -1.89 -3.56 36.76
C SER A 254 -3.30 -4.15 36.70
N LYS A 255 -3.72 -4.53 35.49
CA LYS A 255 -4.98 -5.20 35.18
C LYS A 255 -4.70 -6.40 34.30
N THR A 256 -5.61 -7.36 34.29
CA THR A 256 -5.48 -8.55 33.45
C THR A 256 -6.70 -8.74 32.54
N VAL A 257 -6.45 -9.26 31.35
CA VAL A 257 -7.46 -9.77 30.42
C VAL A 257 -7.21 -11.27 30.25
N ASP A 258 -8.16 -12.08 30.62
CA ASP A 258 -8.11 -13.52 30.42
C ASP A 258 -8.31 -13.86 28.95
N VAL A 259 -7.39 -14.59 28.37
CA VAL A 259 -7.44 -14.99 26.95
C VAL A 259 -7.57 -16.49 26.87
N THR A 260 -8.66 -16.94 26.26
CA THR A 260 -8.86 -18.36 25.90
C THR A 260 -8.70 -18.49 24.39
N VAL A 261 -7.70 -19.26 23.97
CA VAL A 261 -7.56 -19.66 22.57
C VAL A 261 -8.26 -20.98 22.37
N ALA A 262 -9.40 -20.93 21.69
CA ALA A 262 -10.19 -22.12 21.43
C ALA A 262 -9.70 -22.86 20.20
N ARG A 263 -9.71 -24.18 20.26
CA ARG A 263 -9.65 -25.01 19.06
C ARG A 263 -11.04 -24.92 18.41
N MET A 264 -11.21 -23.94 17.52
CA MET A 264 -12.44 -23.82 16.76
C MET A 264 -12.41 -24.84 15.62
N THR A 265 -13.48 -25.60 15.44
CA THR A 265 -13.64 -26.41 14.23
C THR A 265 -13.77 -25.44 13.05
N PRO A 266 -12.86 -25.50 12.06
CA PRO A 266 -12.94 -24.58 10.93
C PRO A 266 -14.22 -24.83 10.15
N ASN A 267 -14.92 -23.78 9.86
CA ASN A 267 -16.10 -23.80 9.00
C ASN A 267 -15.70 -23.24 7.63
N LEU A 268 -15.25 -24.14 6.75
CA LEU A 268 -14.85 -23.81 5.38
C LEU A 268 -15.95 -24.33 4.44
N THR A 269 -16.48 -23.43 3.62
CA THR A 269 -17.48 -23.73 2.58
C THR A 269 -16.99 -23.20 1.24
N GLY A 270 -17.61 -23.61 0.14
CA GLY A 270 -17.26 -23.10 -1.19
C GLY A 270 -17.50 -24.11 -2.29
N GLY A 271 -17.05 -23.78 -3.49
CA GLY A 271 -17.32 -24.60 -4.66
C GLY A 271 -16.43 -24.25 -5.86
N ILE A 272 -16.59 -25.05 -6.92
CA ILE A 272 -15.99 -24.78 -8.23
C ILE A 272 -16.76 -23.62 -8.88
N VAL A 273 -16.03 -22.64 -9.37
CA VAL A 273 -16.59 -21.40 -9.93
C VAL A 273 -16.12 -21.19 -11.38
N ASP A 274 -16.74 -20.22 -12.02
CA ASP A 274 -16.31 -19.76 -13.33
C ASP A 274 -15.06 -18.89 -13.21
N PRO A 275 -13.93 -19.23 -13.83
CA PRO A 275 -12.70 -18.48 -13.76
C PRO A 275 -12.78 -17.08 -14.42
N ASP A 276 -13.79 -16.84 -15.28
CA ASP A 276 -14.03 -15.54 -15.90
C ASP A 276 -14.75 -14.56 -14.96
N THR A 277 -15.09 -15.01 -13.75
CA THR A 277 -15.80 -14.23 -12.74
C THR A 277 -14.89 -13.96 -11.54
N GLN A 278 -14.73 -12.68 -11.17
CA GLN A 278 -13.94 -12.27 -10.02
C GLN A 278 -14.69 -12.51 -8.70
N TYR A 279 -14.33 -13.56 -7.96
CA TYR A 279 -14.89 -13.87 -6.63
C TYR A 279 -14.06 -13.18 -5.55
N THR A 280 -14.23 -11.86 -5.42
CA THR A 280 -13.55 -11.03 -4.42
C THR A 280 -14.24 -11.12 -3.06
N GLN A 281 -13.65 -10.46 -2.04
CA GLN A 281 -14.23 -10.38 -0.70
C GLN A 281 -15.67 -9.84 -0.68
N LYS A 282 -16.05 -8.98 -1.62
CA LYS A 282 -17.42 -8.45 -1.77
C LYS A 282 -18.48 -9.53 -2.06
N ARG A 283 -18.05 -10.68 -2.56
CA ARG A 283 -18.91 -11.84 -2.86
C ARG A 283 -18.88 -12.93 -1.79
N PHE A 284 -18.48 -12.60 -0.57
CA PHE A 284 -18.35 -13.57 0.52
C PHE A 284 -19.61 -14.42 0.73
N ASP A 285 -20.78 -13.81 0.77
CA ASP A 285 -22.05 -14.54 0.99
C ASP A 285 -22.41 -15.44 -0.21
N GLU A 286 -22.07 -15.04 -1.40
CA GLU A 286 -22.23 -15.88 -2.62
C GLU A 286 -21.29 -17.08 -2.56
N VAL A 287 -19.99 -16.88 -2.24
CA VAL A 287 -19.01 -17.95 -2.11
C VAL A 287 -19.39 -18.92 -0.99
N LYS A 288 -19.84 -18.39 0.15
CA LYS A 288 -20.33 -19.19 1.28
C LYS A 288 -21.49 -20.12 0.90
N ALA A 289 -22.34 -19.70 -0.04
CA ALA A 289 -23.51 -20.45 -0.49
C ALA A 289 -23.20 -21.43 -1.65
N LEU A 290 -21.97 -21.48 -2.15
CA LEU A 290 -21.59 -22.38 -3.24
C LEU A 290 -21.69 -23.85 -2.80
N THR A 291 -22.21 -24.68 -3.68
CA THR A 291 -22.34 -26.14 -3.49
C THR A 291 -21.79 -26.94 -4.68
N THR A 292 -21.35 -26.28 -5.73
CA THR A 292 -20.84 -26.94 -6.95
C THR A 292 -19.51 -27.60 -6.67
N ASN A 293 -19.49 -28.91 -6.64
CA ASN A 293 -18.30 -29.72 -6.31
C ASN A 293 -17.85 -30.63 -7.46
N ASN A 294 -18.40 -30.48 -8.65
CA ASN A 294 -17.98 -31.22 -9.82
C ASN A 294 -17.94 -30.32 -11.07
N ARG A 295 -17.00 -30.59 -11.97
CA ARG A 295 -16.86 -29.87 -13.24
C ARG A 295 -16.30 -30.80 -14.33
N ALA A 296 -16.89 -30.71 -15.54
CA ALA A 296 -16.37 -31.36 -16.72
C ALA A 296 -15.54 -30.37 -17.55
N LEU A 297 -14.36 -30.80 -17.98
CA LEU A 297 -13.43 -30.04 -18.82
C LEU A 297 -13.13 -30.86 -20.10
N LYS A 298 -12.65 -30.16 -21.11
CA LYS A 298 -12.14 -30.78 -22.35
C LYS A 298 -10.72 -30.28 -22.57
N ALA A 299 -9.84 -31.18 -22.93
CA ALA A 299 -8.45 -30.87 -23.22
C ALA A 299 -7.97 -31.64 -24.44
N TRP A 300 -6.96 -31.14 -25.11
CA TRP A 300 -6.17 -31.91 -26.06
C TRP A 300 -4.96 -32.54 -25.33
N LYS A 301 -4.25 -33.43 -25.99
CA LYS A 301 -2.93 -33.83 -25.54
C LYS A 301 -1.97 -32.67 -25.64
N ASN A 302 -0.99 -32.58 -24.77
CA ASN A 302 -0.07 -31.42 -24.66
C ASN A 302 -0.76 -30.09 -24.35
N ASP A 303 -1.95 -30.15 -23.75
CA ASP A 303 -2.77 -28.99 -23.39
C ASP A 303 -2.68 -28.69 -21.89
N LYS A 304 -3.05 -27.48 -21.50
CA LYS A 304 -3.19 -27.08 -20.12
C LYS A 304 -4.56 -26.40 -19.93
N VAL A 305 -5.45 -27.11 -19.25
CA VAL A 305 -6.79 -26.58 -18.95
C VAL A 305 -6.90 -26.14 -17.51
N ASN A 306 -7.71 -25.13 -17.28
CA ASN A 306 -7.77 -24.46 -15.98
C ASN A 306 -9.19 -24.43 -15.43
N SER A 307 -9.29 -24.27 -14.13
CA SER A 307 -10.52 -24.06 -13.37
C SER A 307 -10.21 -23.24 -12.13
N GLU A 308 -11.24 -22.75 -11.46
CA GLU A 308 -11.11 -22.04 -10.20
C GLU A 308 -12.03 -22.65 -9.13
N ILE A 309 -11.55 -22.68 -7.89
CA ILE A 309 -12.31 -23.02 -6.69
C ILE A 309 -12.32 -21.76 -5.81
N SER A 310 -13.48 -21.37 -5.31
CA SER A 310 -13.62 -20.28 -4.35
C SER A 310 -14.12 -20.83 -3.02
N LEU A 311 -13.43 -20.48 -1.93
CA LEU A 311 -13.69 -20.94 -0.57
C LEU A 311 -13.98 -19.74 0.34
N ALA A 312 -14.87 -19.92 1.32
CA ALA A 312 -15.17 -18.96 2.37
C ALA A 312 -14.90 -19.56 3.76
N ALA A 313 -14.10 -18.88 4.56
CA ALA A 313 -13.87 -19.21 5.97
C ALA A 313 -14.96 -18.55 6.80
N VAL A 314 -15.96 -19.33 7.27
CA VAL A 314 -17.17 -18.78 7.91
C VAL A 314 -17.01 -18.69 9.42
N GLY A 315 -16.93 -17.47 9.94
CA GLY A 315 -16.92 -17.17 11.38
C GLY A 315 -15.65 -17.59 12.13
N THR A 316 -14.76 -18.36 11.51
CA THR A 316 -13.54 -18.88 12.12
C THR A 316 -12.36 -18.77 11.18
N THR A 317 -11.16 -18.51 11.72
CA THR A 317 -9.91 -18.57 10.97
C THR A 317 -9.59 -20.02 10.63
N VAL A 318 -9.22 -20.29 9.39
CA VAL A 318 -8.84 -21.59 8.86
C VAL A 318 -7.32 -21.62 8.69
N SER A 319 -6.63 -22.40 9.54
CA SER A 319 -5.17 -22.50 9.55
C SER A 319 -4.72 -23.73 8.75
N ASN A 320 -3.53 -23.61 8.12
CA ASN A 320 -2.90 -24.67 7.34
C ASN A 320 -3.81 -25.26 6.24
N LEU A 321 -4.60 -24.39 5.59
CA LEU A 321 -5.38 -24.80 4.43
C LEU A 321 -4.45 -25.28 3.33
N THR A 322 -4.67 -26.51 2.88
CA THR A 322 -3.96 -27.15 1.76
C THR A 322 -4.96 -27.73 0.78
N VAL A 323 -4.55 -27.80 -0.49
CA VAL A 323 -5.33 -28.47 -1.55
C VAL A 323 -4.43 -29.47 -2.25
N THR A 324 -4.84 -30.75 -2.26
CA THR A 324 -4.12 -31.82 -2.91
C THR A 324 -4.99 -32.47 -3.98
N ALA A 325 -4.36 -33.03 -5.00
CA ALA A 325 -5.05 -33.77 -6.06
C ALA A 325 -4.74 -35.28 -6.00
N SER A 326 -5.69 -36.10 -6.40
CA SER A 326 -5.43 -37.50 -6.77
C SER A 326 -4.86 -37.60 -8.19
N ASP A 327 -4.33 -38.73 -8.57
CA ASP A 327 -4.06 -39.03 -9.98
C ASP A 327 -5.36 -38.92 -10.81
N LEU A 328 -5.22 -38.57 -12.07
CA LEU A 328 -6.33 -38.60 -13.03
C LEU A 328 -6.39 -40.05 -13.58
N THR A 329 -7.51 -40.72 -13.39
CA THR A 329 -7.67 -42.11 -13.79
C THR A 329 -8.81 -42.25 -14.80
N SER A 330 -8.57 -43.03 -15.87
CA SER A 330 -9.60 -43.38 -16.84
C SER A 330 -10.31 -44.71 -16.44
N GLN A 331 -11.50 -44.95 -16.98
CA GLN A 331 -12.19 -46.22 -16.80
C GLN A 331 -11.37 -47.41 -17.36
N GLY A 332 -10.50 -47.16 -18.34
CA GLY A 332 -9.60 -48.15 -18.92
C GLY A 332 -8.34 -48.43 -18.10
N GLY A 333 -8.17 -47.76 -16.96
CA GLY A 333 -6.99 -47.91 -16.09
C GLY A 333 -5.78 -47.08 -16.51
N ASP A 334 -5.91 -46.20 -17.52
CA ASP A 334 -4.83 -45.25 -17.86
C ASP A 334 -4.73 -44.15 -16.79
N VAL A 335 -3.51 -43.73 -16.49
CA VAL A 335 -3.22 -42.77 -15.42
C VAL A 335 -2.44 -41.58 -15.94
N ILE A 336 -2.87 -40.37 -15.59
CA ILE A 336 -2.07 -39.15 -15.64
C ILE A 336 -1.72 -38.80 -14.20
N ALA A 337 -0.44 -38.75 -13.89
CA ALA A 337 0.03 -38.55 -12.52
C ALA A 337 -0.42 -37.18 -11.95
N ARG A 338 -0.76 -37.17 -10.66
CA ARG A 338 -1.16 -35.94 -9.92
C ARG A 338 -0.13 -34.80 -9.96
N SER A 339 1.12 -35.09 -10.26
CA SER A 339 2.15 -34.07 -10.50
C SER A 339 1.83 -33.15 -11.68
N ASN A 340 0.90 -33.56 -12.54
CA ASN A 340 0.38 -32.74 -13.63
C ASN A 340 -0.80 -31.84 -13.20
N VAL A 341 -1.20 -31.87 -11.94
CA VAL A 341 -2.23 -31.02 -11.37
C VAL A 341 -1.59 -30.02 -10.40
N THR A 342 -1.82 -28.73 -10.62
CA THR A 342 -1.40 -27.69 -9.67
C THR A 342 -2.61 -26.98 -9.11
N ALA A 343 -2.61 -26.75 -7.80
CA ALA A 343 -3.58 -25.92 -7.11
C ALA A 343 -2.81 -24.79 -6.43
N THR A 344 -3.01 -23.58 -6.92
CA THR A 344 -2.27 -22.39 -6.48
C THR A 344 -3.23 -21.38 -5.89
N PHE A 345 -2.96 -20.95 -4.66
CA PHE A 345 -3.76 -19.92 -4.01
C PHE A 345 -3.61 -18.59 -4.72
N ILE A 346 -4.73 -17.88 -4.90
CA ILE A 346 -4.77 -16.57 -5.52
C ILE A 346 -4.73 -15.53 -4.43
N LYS A 347 -3.83 -14.55 -4.57
CA LYS A 347 -3.77 -13.37 -3.73
C LYS A 347 -4.49 -12.23 -4.44
N SER A 348 -5.42 -11.59 -3.73
CA SER A 348 -6.07 -10.38 -4.20
C SER A 348 -5.12 -9.19 -4.12
N THR A 349 -5.24 -8.31 -5.09
CA THR A 349 -4.58 -6.99 -5.12
C THR A 349 -5.63 -5.90 -5.29
N ARG A 350 -5.23 -4.65 -5.08
CA ARG A 350 -6.11 -3.51 -5.32
C ARG A 350 -5.73 -2.84 -6.63
N ALA A 351 -6.60 -2.96 -7.62
CA ALA A 351 -6.47 -2.30 -8.90
C ALA A 351 -7.17 -0.92 -8.87
N TYR A 352 -6.58 0.07 -9.53
CA TYR A 352 -7.18 1.36 -9.73
C TYR A 352 -8.37 1.24 -10.69
N ASN A 353 -9.55 1.70 -10.27
CA ASN A 353 -10.78 1.67 -11.06
C ASN A 353 -11.26 3.05 -11.52
N GLY A 354 -10.43 4.06 -11.36
CA GLY A 354 -10.72 5.41 -11.83
C GLY A 354 -10.59 5.54 -13.34
N SER A 355 -11.29 6.52 -13.91
CA SER A 355 -11.13 6.85 -15.33
C SER A 355 -9.66 7.17 -15.61
N TYR A 356 -9.15 6.61 -16.70
CA TYR A 356 -7.82 6.91 -17.19
C TYR A 356 -7.74 8.41 -17.55
N LEU A 357 -7.06 9.18 -16.73
CA LEU A 357 -6.99 10.63 -16.87
C LEU A 357 -5.79 11.02 -17.75
N GLY A 358 -5.92 10.96 -19.04
CA GLY A 358 -5.01 11.56 -20.03
C GLY A 358 -3.67 10.83 -20.21
N TYR A 359 -3.33 10.54 -21.43
CA TYR A 359 -2.02 10.12 -21.88
C TYR A 359 -1.04 11.29 -21.80
N GLY A 360 0.17 11.06 -21.29
CA GLY A 360 1.32 11.93 -21.58
C GLY A 360 1.44 13.22 -20.80
N ASP A 361 0.78 13.40 -19.64
CA ASP A 361 1.08 14.51 -18.76
C ASP A 361 2.11 14.10 -17.70
N PRO A 362 3.38 14.52 -17.82
CA PRO A 362 4.43 14.16 -16.87
C PRO A 362 4.26 14.83 -15.49
N ASN A 363 3.39 15.84 -15.40
CA ASN A 363 3.14 16.55 -14.15
C ASN A 363 1.90 16.01 -13.43
N ARG A 364 1.35 14.92 -13.91
CA ARG A 364 0.13 14.37 -13.38
C ARG A 364 0.36 13.71 -12.02
N GLU A 365 -0.23 14.26 -10.99
CA GLU A 365 -0.38 13.57 -9.72
C GLU A 365 -1.33 12.37 -9.91
N VAL A 366 -0.82 11.17 -9.66
CA VAL A 366 -1.69 10.00 -9.49
C VAL A 366 -2.45 10.23 -8.19
N PRO A 367 -3.79 10.33 -8.21
CA PRO A 367 -4.55 10.54 -6.99
C PRO A 367 -4.18 9.50 -5.96
N ALA A 368 -4.03 9.92 -4.70
CA ALA A 368 -3.79 9.00 -3.61
C ALA A 368 -4.82 7.87 -3.65
N ALA A 369 -4.36 6.64 -3.44
CA ALA A 369 -5.22 5.48 -3.43
C ALA A 369 -6.25 5.60 -2.31
N THR A 370 -7.50 5.84 -2.67
CA THR A 370 -8.63 5.85 -1.74
C THR A 370 -9.42 4.54 -1.87
N GLU A 371 -10.20 4.20 -0.87
CA GLU A 371 -11.10 3.04 -0.91
C GLU A 371 -12.13 3.16 -2.06
N THR A 372 -12.45 4.36 -2.50
CA THR A 372 -13.45 4.64 -3.54
C THR A 372 -12.92 4.50 -4.96
N ASN A 373 -11.59 4.63 -5.17
CA ASN A 373 -10.99 4.58 -6.50
C ASN A 373 -10.16 3.30 -6.75
N ARG A 374 -10.27 2.30 -5.88
CA ARG A 374 -9.63 1.00 -6.05
C ARG A 374 -10.64 -0.13 -5.85
N SER A 375 -10.61 -1.09 -6.74
CA SER A 375 -11.32 -2.37 -6.60
C SER A 375 -10.36 -3.49 -6.30
N GLU A 376 -10.86 -4.48 -5.59
CA GLU A 376 -10.14 -5.73 -5.37
C GLU A 376 -10.16 -6.55 -6.66
N SER A 377 -9.02 -7.13 -7.02
CA SER A 377 -8.83 -8.03 -8.16
C SER A 377 -8.00 -9.24 -7.75
N ASN A 378 -8.40 -10.42 -8.20
CA ASN A 378 -7.77 -11.71 -7.89
C ASN A 378 -6.76 -12.07 -8.99
N ASP A 379 -5.59 -11.42 -8.99
CA ASP A 379 -4.67 -11.47 -10.14
C ASP A 379 -3.35 -12.18 -9.87
N ILE A 380 -3.01 -12.50 -8.62
CA ILE A 380 -1.68 -13.00 -8.28
C ILE A 380 -1.74 -14.48 -7.90
N LEU A 381 -1.18 -15.36 -8.72
CA LEU A 381 -0.91 -16.74 -8.33
C LEU A 381 0.23 -16.75 -7.31
N TYR A 382 -0.09 -17.03 -6.05
CA TYR A 382 0.80 -16.73 -4.93
C TYR A 382 1.64 -17.94 -4.50
N GLN A 383 1.00 -19.02 -4.04
CA GLN A 383 1.67 -20.23 -3.56
C GLN A 383 0.74 -21.45 -3.57
N SER A 384 1.35 -22.66 -3.54
CA SER A 384 0.62 -23.94 -3.44
C SER A 384 0.70 -24.58 -2.05
N GLY A 385 1.54 -24.06 -1.15
CA GLY A 385 1.74 -24.58 0.21
C GLY A 385 0.66 -24.10 1.19
N PRO A 386 0.68 -24.59 2.44
CA PRO A 386 -0.37 -24.26 3.40
C PRO A 386 -0.47 -22.76 3.68
N ILE A 387 -1.70 -22.26 3.76
CA ILE A 387 -2.01 -20.85 4.07
C ILE A 387 -2.98 -20.76 5.25
N THR A 388 -3.09 -19.56 5.80
CA THR A 388 -4.11 -19.20 6.77
C THR A 388 -5.14 -18.26 6.13
N VAL A 389 -6.41 -18.64 6.17
CA VAL A 389 -7.53 -17.80 5.72
C VAL A 389 -8.24 -17.26 6.95
N LYS A 390 -8.25 -15.94 7.12
CA LYS A 390 -8.88 -15.30 8.27
C LYS A 390 -10.39 -15.51 8.26
N ALA A 391 -11.00 -15.44 9.45
CA ALA A 391 -12.45 -15.49 9.60
C ALA A 391 -13.17 -14.51 8.68
N ASN A 392 -14.25 -14.96 8.05
CA ASN A 392 -15.09 -14.20 7.12
C ASN A 392 -14.35 -13.66 5.88
N GLN A 393 -13.33 -14.40 5.41
CA GLN A 393 -12.61 -14.07 4.17
C GLN A 393 -12.82 -15.12 3.08
N VAL A 394 -12.73 -14.66 1.83
CA VAL A 394 -12.74 -15.48 0.62
C VAL A 394 -11.31 -15.86 0.27
N GLN A 395 -11.09 -17.11 -0.16
CA GLN A 395 -9.84 -17.58 -0.72
C GLN A 395 -10.09 -18.31 -2.03
N ASN A 396 -9.51 -17.82 -3.09
CA ASN A 396 -9.58 -18.45 -4.41
C ASN A 396 -8.36 -19.32 -4.68
N ILE A 397 -8.56 -20.37 -5.46
CA ILE A 397 -7.57 -21.35 -5.83
C ILE A 397 -7.64 -21.57 -7.34
N TRP A 398 -6.56 -21.27 -8.03
CA TRP A 398 -6.39 -21.58 -9.44
C TRP A 398 -5.95 -23.03 -9.60
N VAL A 399 -6.71 -23.82 -10.34
CA VAL A 399 -6.42 -25.21 -10.60
C VAL A 399 -6.03 -25.38 -12.07
N SER A 400 -4.86 -25.97 -12.32
CA SER A 400 -4.38 -26.26 -13.67
C SER A 400 -4.15 -27.75 -13.84
N PHE A 401 -4.57 -28.28 -14.98
CA PHE A 401 -4.37 -29.66 -15.38
C PHE A 401 -3.50 -29.66 -16.65
N ALA A 402 -2.24 -30.07 -16.53
CA ALA A 402 -1.35 -30.25 -17.68
C ALA A 402 -1.52 -31.67 -18.24
N ILE A 403 -1.98 -31.76 -19.46
CA ILE A 403 -2.20 -33.07 -20.13
C ILE A 403 -0.93 -33.45 -20.90
N PRO A 404 -0.26 -34.54 -20.53
CA PRO A 404 0.95 -34.98 -21.23
C PRO A 404 0.72 -35.19 -22.72
N LYS A 405 1.75 -35.00 -23.53
CA LYS A 405 1.72 -35.17 -24.98
C LYS A 405 1.42 -36.63 -25.39
N ASP A 406 1.87 -37.55 -24.55
CA ASP A 406 1.71 -39.01 -24.72
C ASP A 406 0.47 -39.57 -24.01
N ALA A 407 -0.34 -38.73 -23.34
CA ALA A 407 -1.58 -39.17 -22.73
C ALA A 407 -2.49 -39.87 -23.76
N LYS A 408 -3.19 -40.91 -23.35
CA LYS A 408 -4.21 -41.53 -24.20
C LYS A 408 -5.46 -40.69 -24.24
N ALA A 409 -6.13 -40.67 -25.39
CA ALA A 409 -7.46 -40.05 -25.49
C ALA A 409 -8.47 -40.84 -24.66
N GLY A 410 -9.34 -40.15 -23.94
CA GLY A 410 -10.32 -40.76 -23.06
C GLY A 410 -10.81 -39.80 -21.98
N THR A 411 -11.70 -40.31 -21.15
CA THR A 411 -12.26 -39.54 -20.03
C THR A 411 -11.54 -39.92 -18.73
N TYR A 412 -10.95 -38.96 -18.08
CA TYR A 412 -10.22 -39.09 -16.81
C TYR A 412 -10.96 -38.37 -15.68
N THR A 413 -10.89 -38.94 -14.49
CA THR A 413 -11.47 -38.34 -13.28
C THR A 413 -10.39 -38.16 -12.22
N THR A 414 -10.41 -37.03 -11.56
CA THR A 414 -9.58 -36.72 -10.39
C THR A 414 -10.39 -35.98 -9.34
N THR A 415 -9.93 -36.07 -8.09
CA THR A 415 -10.51 -35.37 -6.96
C THR A 415 -9.46 -34.47 -6.33
N LEU A 416 -9.79 -33.21 -6.17
CA LEU A 416 -9.05 -32.29 -5.34
C LEU A 416 -9.66 -32.27 -3.93
N THR A 417 -8.80 -32.28 -2.93
CA THR A 417 -9.20 -32.34 -1.52
C THR A 417 -8.60 -31.15 -0.78
N ALA A 418 -9.46 -30.32 -0.22
CA ALA A 418 -9.06 -29.21 0.65
C ALA A 418 -9.16 -29.66 2.11
N THR A 419 -8.06 -29.51 2.85
CA THR A 419 -7.92 -29.84 4.28
C THR A 419 -7.34 -28.67 5.05
N ALA A 420 -7.65 -28.58 6.34
CA ALA A 420 -7.11 -27.59 7.26
C ALA A 420 -7.02 -28.13 8.67
N ASP A 421 -6.27 -27.45 9.56
CA ASP A 421 -6.15 -27.84 10.96
C ASP A 421 -7.51 -27.89 11.65
N GLY A 422 -7.81 -29.01 12.31
CA GLY A 422 -9.07 -29.20 13.03
C GLY A 422 -10.30 -29.45 12.16
N MET A 423 -10.14 -29.58 10.85
CA MET A 423 -11.22 -29.90 9.91
C MET A 423 -11.52 -31.40 9.94
N GLU A 424 -12.70 -31.78 10.41
CA GLU A 424 -13.09 -33.18 10.54
C GLU A 424 -13.44 -33.81 9.18
N THR A 425 -14.07 -33.06 8.30
CA THR A 425 -14.49 -33.50 6.97
C THR A 425 -13.89 -32.60 5.91
N PRO A 426 -12.96 -33.13 5.07
CA PRO A 426 -12.39 -32.38 3.95
C PRO A 426 -13.44 -31.96 2.93
N LEU A 427 -13.24 -30.83 2.28
CA LEU A 427 -13.98 -30.47 1.07
C LEU A 427 -13.37 -31.16 -0.14
N THR A 428 -14.21 -31.76 -0.98
CA THR A 428 -13.76 -32.48 -2.18
C THR A 428 -14.41 -31.90 -3.43
N PHE A 429 -13.60 -31.80 -4.50
CA PHE A 429 -13.97 -31.25 -5.79
C PHE A 429 -13.57 -32.22 -6.89
N THR A 430 -14.55 -32.74 -7.63
CA THR A 430 -14.34 -33.75 -8.67
C THR A 430 -14.25 -33.09 -10.04
N TYR A 431 -13.22 -33.42 -10.78
CA TYR A 431 -13.05 -33.00 -12.16
C TYR A 431 -13.07 -34.21 -13.09
N THR A 432 -13.86 -34.08 -14.16
CA THR A 432 -13.88 -35.04 -15.26
C THR A 432 -13.29 -34.37 -16.49
N ILE A 433 -12.20 -34.90 -17.02
CA ILE A 433 -11.46 -34.30 -18.14
C ILE A 433 -11.54 -35.21 -19.34
N GLU A 434 -12.20 -34.78 -20.41
CA GLU A 434 -12.22 -35.47 -21.70
C GLU A 434 -10.96 -35.07 -22.50
N VAL A 435 -9.97 -35.97 -22.53
CA VAL A 435 -8.76 -35.82 -23.35
C VAL A 435 -9.06 -36.23 -24.79
N LYS A 436 -9.02 -35.29 -25.70
CA LYS A 436 -9.25 -35.50 -27.13
C LYS A 436 -8.04 -36.13 -27.81
N ALA A 437 -8.26 -36.80 -28.95
CA ALA A 437 -7.18 -37.44 -29.71
C ALA A 437 -6.17 -36.46 -30.33
N ALA A 438 -6.59 -35.24 -30.60
CA ALA A 438 -5.71 -34.19 -31.14
C ALA A 438 -4.62 -33.82 -30.12
N THR A 439 -3.45 -33.43 -30.64
CA THR A 439 -2.31 -32.99 -29.85
C THR A 439 -1.97 -31.55 -30.20
N LEU A 440 -1.85 -30.68 -29.20
CA LEU A 440 -1.31 -29.34 -29.41
C LEU A 440 0.18 -29.45 -29.79
N PRO A 441 0.66 -28.64 -30.73
CA PRO A 441 2.09 -28.54 -31.00
C PRO A 441 2.83 -28.06 -29.74
N ASP A 442 4.15 -28.27 -29.72
CA ASP A 442 4.98 -27.68 -28.66
C ASP A 442 5.07 -26.16 -28.83
N PRO A 443 5.19 -25.39 -27.75
CA PRO A 443 5.28 -23.93 -27.83
C PRO A 443 6.33 -23.41 -28.83
N ALA A 444 7.47 -24.09 -28.95
CA ALA A 444 8.52 -23.77 -29.93
C ALA A 444 8.08 -23.98 -31.40
N GLU A 445 6.94 -24.59 -31.63
CA GLU A 445 6.38 -24.81 -32.98
C GLU A 445 5.19 -23.89 -33.30
N TYR A 446 4.77 -23.04 -32.34
CA TYR A 446 3.57 -22.20 -32.49
C TYR A 446 3.71 -21.23 -33.63
N GLU A 447 4.88 -20.63 -33.87
CA GLU A 447 5.10 -19.66 -34.95
C GLU A 447 4.73 -20.17 -36.34
N LYS A 448 4.76 -21.51 -36.55
CA LYS A 448 4.34 -22.11 -37.82
C LYS A 448 2.85 -21.92 -38.11
N ASN A 449 2.03 -21.72 -37.08
CA ASN A 449 0.58 -21.68 -37.15
C ASN A 449 -0.04 -20.50 -36.42
N PHE A 450 0.66 -19.94 -35.43
CA PHE A 450 0.16 -18.90 -34.56
C PHE A 450 1.34 -18.09 -33.98
N ASP A 451 1.41 -16.82 -34.32
CA ASP A 451 2.44 -15.90 -33.84
C ASP A 451 2.06 -15.34 -32.48
N VAL A 452 2.87 -15.65 -31.44
CA VAL A 452 2.70 -15.13 -30.07
C VAL A 452 3.69 -14.01 -29.84
N GLU A 453 3.21 -12.78 -29.96
CA GLU A 453 3.99 -11.60 -29.72
C GLU A 453 3.38 -10.77 -28.59
N LEU A 454 4.01 -10.75 -27.42
CA LEU A 454 3.65 -9.86 -26.32
C LEU A 454 4.72 -8.78 -26.22
N TRP A 455 4.28 -7.53 -26.19
CA TRP A 455 5.17 -6.39 -26.02
C TRP A 455 5.84 -6.41 -24.64
N GLN A 456 7.14 -6.24 -24.61
CA GLN A 456 7.90 -6.15 -23.38
C GLN A 456 8.28 -4.70 -23.08
N TYR A 457 8.06 -4.28 -21.84
CA TYR A 457 8.50 -3.00 -21.31
C TYR A 457 9.33 -3.20 -20.04
N PRO A 458 10.64 -3.49 -20.17
CA PRO A 458 11.48 -3.88 -19.04
C PRO A 458 11.72 -2.75 -18.03
N TYR A 459 11.60 -1.48 -18.40
CA TYR A 459 11.90 -0.35 -17.53
C TYR A 459 11.01 -0.28 -16.29
N SER A 460 9.74 -0.69 -16.38
CA SER A 460 8.82 -0.70 -15.22
C SER A 460 9.34 -1.53 -14.05
N SER A 461 9.95 -2.68 -14.33
CA SER A 461 10.52 -3.53 -13.28
C SER A 461 11.80 -2.94 -12.70
N ALA A 462 12.64 -2.30 -13.51
CA ALA A 462 13.81 -1.61 -13.01
C ALA A 462 13.43 -0.50 -12.03
N GLU A 463 12.43 0.30 -12.37
CA GLU A 463 11.91 1.36 -11.50
C GLU A 463 11.30 0.79 -10.22
N TYR A 464 10.45 -0.23 -10.33
CA TYR A 464 9.78 -0.85 -9.18
C TYR A 464 10.76 -1.41 -8.16
N TYR A 465 11.83 -2.06 -8.62
CA TYR A 465 12.86 -2.66 -7.76
C TYR A 465 14.01 -1.71 -7.43
N GLY A 466 14.05 -0.51 -8.01
CA GLY A 466 15.10 0.49 -7.77
C GLY A 466 16.48 0.08 -8.31
N VAL A 467 16.51 -0.71 -9.38
CA VAL A 467 17.75 -1.19 -10.01
C VAL A 467 18.06 -0.47 -11.32
N THR A 468 19.32 -0.46 -11.72
CA THR A 468 19.72 0.13 -13.00
C THR A 468 19.17 -0.68 -14.17
N PRO A 469 18.45 -0.07 -15.13
CA PRO A 469 17.98 -0.76 -16.32
C PRO A 469 19.10 -1.54 -17.03
N PHE A 470 18.80 -2.78 -17.43
CA PHE A 470 19.70 -3.71 -18.12
C PHE A 470 21.00 -4.06 -17.38
N SER A 471 21.08 -3.81 -16.06
CA SER A 471 22.10 -4.40 -15.22
C SER A 471 21.87 -5.91 -15.06
N ASP A 472 22.89 -6.65 -14.64
CA ASP A 472 22.78 -8.10 -14.39
C ASP A 472 21.66 -8.40 -13.36
N GLU A 473 21.51 -7.57 -12.33
CA GLU A 473 20.45 -7.67 -11.33
C GLU A 473 19.07 -7.49 -11.97
N HIS A 474 18.91 -6.47 -12.82
CA HIS A 474 17.65 -6.24 -13.53
C HIS A 474 17.30 -7.41 -14.46
N LEU A 475 18.23 -7.90 -15.24
CA LEU A 475 18.02 -9.04 -16.14
C LEU A 475 17.68 -10.32 -15.36
N GLN A 476 18.23 -10.50 -14.17
CA GLN A 476 17.88 -11.62 -13.29
C GLN A 476 16.43 -11.50 -12.77
N ILE A 477 15.96 -10.30 -12.45
CA ILE A 477 14.56 -10.04 -12.06
C ILE A 477 13.61 -10.39 -13.22
N LEU A 478 13.96 -10.04 -14.44
CA LEU A 478 13.12 -10.29 -15.62
C LEU A 478 13.10 -11.76 -16.07
N ARG A 479 14.06 -12.57 -15.65
CA ARG A 479 14.25 -13.96 -16.15
C ARG A 479 12.98 -14.79 -16.08
N SER A 480 12.32 -14.85 -14.93
CA SER A 480 11.13 -15.69 -14.76
C SER A 480 9.96 -15.28 -15.67
N SER A 481 9.78 -13.98 -15.88
CA SER A 481 8.75 -13.45 -16.79
C SER A 481 9.05 -13.79 -18.24
N MET A 482 10.33 -13.70 -18.66
CA MET A 482 10.71 -14.04 -20.02
C MET A 482 10.71 -15.56 -20.27
N GLU A 483 11.07 -16.38 -19.27
CA GLU A 483 10.90 -17.85 -19.34
C GLU A 483 9.42 -18.23 -19.46
N LEU A 484 8.53 -17.55 -18.74
CA LEU A 484 7.08 -17.73 -18.88
C LEU A 484 6.60 -17.35 -20.29
N TYR A 485 7.03 -16.19 -20.81
CA TYR A 485 6.72 -15.75 -22.17
C TYR A 485 7.14 -16.80 -23.22
N LYS A 486 8.36 -17.34 -23.09
CA LYS A 486 8.84 -18.42 -23.94
C LYS A 486 7.96 -19.67 -23.83
N SER A 487 7.53 -20.03 -22.61
CA SER A 487 6.74 -21.25 -22.35
C SER A 487 5.37 -21.25 -23.03
N ILE A 488 4.89 -20.09 -23.46
CA ILE A 488 3.62 -19.94 -24.21
C ILE A 488 3.85 -19.73 -25.70
N GLY A 489 5.07 -19.93 -26.20
CA GLY A 489 5.43 -19.77 -27.62
C GLY A 489 5.90 -18.36 -27.99
N GLY A 490 6.17 -17.49 -27.01
CA GLY A 490 6.74 -16.17 -27.27
C GLY A 490 8.15 -16.27 -27.84
N HIS A 491 8.39 -15.62 -28.96
CA HIS A 491 9.66 -15.69 -29.70
C HIS A 491 10.18 -14.31 -30.15
N ALA A 492 9.36 -13.27 -30.06
CA ALA A 492 9.74 -11.92 -30.46
C ALA A 492 10.34 -11.11 -29.28
N ILE A 493 11.40 -10.37 -29.55
CA ILE A 493 11.99 -9.40 -28.62
C ILE A 493 11.51 -8.02 -29.01
N THR A 494 10.87 -7.31 -28.08
CA THR A 494 10.46 -5.91 -28.27
C THR A 494 11.61 -5.00 -27.85
N THR A 495 12.01 -4.08 -28.72
CA THR A 495 13.08 -3.10 -28.50
C THR A 495 12.64 -1.69 -28.89
N THR A 496 13.30 -0.69 -28.34
CA THR A 496 13.13 0.72 -28.71
C THR A 496 14.48 1.32 -29.11
N ILE A 497 14.53 2.09 -30.20
CA ILE A 497 15.78 2.62 -30.74
C ILE A 497 15.92 4.14 -30.65
N ASN A 498 14.88 4.85 -30.23
CA ASN A 498 14.94 6.29 -29.96
C ASN A 498 14.07 6.67 -28.76
N GLU A 499 12.82 7.03 -28.95
CA GLU A 499 11.92 7.37 -27.83
C GLU A 499 11.28 6.11 -27.27
N ASP A 500 11.04 6.09 -25.95
CA ASP A 500 10.17 5.10 -25.35
C ASP A 500 8.74 5.25 -25.89
N ALA A 501 8.32 4.26 -26.67
CA ALA A 501 7.04 4.28 -27.38
C ALA A 501 5.83 4.22 -26.44
N TRP A 502 6.02 3.80 -25.18
CA TRP A 502 4.94 3.60 -24.22
C TRP A 502 4.94 4.61 -23.06
N SER A 503 5.73 5.66 -23.15
CA SER A 503 5.74 6.75 -22.18
C SER A 503 4.31 7.17 -21.82
N GLY A 504 3.96 7.01 -20.55
CA GLY A 504 2.64 7.31 -19.99
C GLY A 504 1.57 6.22 -20.16
N GLN A 505 1.85 5.12 -20.86
CA GLN A 505 0.94 3.95 -20.93
C GLN A 505 1.38 2.80 -20.03
N THR A 506 2.62 2.79 -19.61
CA THR A 506 3.20 1.78 -18.75
C THR A 506 3.25 2.28 -17.31
N TYR A 507 3.33 1.36 -16.37
CA TYR A 507 3.50 1.72 -14.97
C TYR A 507 4.85 2.42 -14.79
N SER A 508 4.80 3.68 -14.38
CA SER A 508 5.90 4.44 -13.83
C SER A 508 5.37 5.26 -12.67
N ALA A 509 5.90 5.04 -11.46
CA ALA A 509 5.48 5.76 -10.26
C ALA A 509 5.81 7.26 -10.34
N ASN A 510 6.81 7.62 -11.13
CA ASN A 510 7.37 8.96 -11.19
C ASN A 510 7.21 9.65 -12.55
N ALA A 511 6.43 9.08 -13.47
CA ALA A 511 6.30 9.56 -14.85
C ALA A 511 7.68 9.76 -15.55
N ILE A 512 8.63 8.87 -15.25
CA ILE A 512 9.99 8.97 -15.79
C ILE A 512 9.96 8.60 -17.26
N HIS A 513 10.46 9.49 -18.11
CA HIS A 513 10.78 9.15 -19.48
C HIS A 513 12.11 8.39 -19.50
N TYR A 514 12.04 7.10 -19.73
CA TYR A 514 13.24 6.33 -19.97
C TYR A 514 13.77 6.64 -21.37
N PRO A 515 15.09 6.83 -21.52
CA PRO A 515 15.70 6.89 -22.84
C PRO A 515 15.49 5.54 -23.54
N SER A 516 15.58 5.52 -24.85
CA SER A 516 15.55 4.27 -25.60
C SER A 516 16.68 3.33 -25.21
N MET A 517 16.58 2.07 -25.63
CA MET A 517 17.66 1.09 -25.46
C MET A 517 18.94 1.44 -26.24
N VAL A 518 18.84 2.40 -27.17
CA VAL A 518 20.00 2.99 -27.85
C VAL A 518 20.18 4.42 -27.39
N LYS A 519 21.35 4.74 -26.82
CA LYS A 519 21.65 6.10 -26.40
C LYS A 519 22.20 6.90 -27.54
N TRP A 520 21.48 7.92 -27.97
CA TRP A 520 21.88 8.88 -28.99
C TRP A 520 22.57 10.06 -28.33
N THR A 521 23.78 10.41 -28.79
CA THR A 521 24.51 11.57 -28.29
C THR A 521 24.85 12.49 -29.45
N LYS A 522 24.37 13.74 -29.38
CA LYS A 522 24.65 14.76 -30.40
C LYS A 522 26.08 15.27 -30.25
N SER A 523 26.84 15.24 -31.32
CA SER A 523 28.25 15.69 -31.37
C SER A 523 28.58 16.23 -32.75
N GLY A 524 29.08 17.46 -32.85
CA GLY A 524 29.61 18.04 -34.08
C GLY A 524 28.66 18.13 -35.28
N GLY A 525 27.34 18.20 -35.03
CA GLY A 525 26.31 18.28 -36.07
C GLY A 525 25.69 16.93 -36.49
N GLY A 526 26.22 15.80 -36.01
CA GLY A 526 25.69 14.45 -36.16
C GLY A 526 25.40 13.77 -34.84
N PHE A 527 25.17 12.46 -34.84
CA PHE A 527 24.96 11.64 -33.66
C PHE A 527 26.00 10.54 -33.55
N THR A 528 26.32 10.17 -32.32
CA THR A 528 26.97 8.92 -31.96
C THR A 528 25.98 8.04 -31.19
N TYR A 529 26.16 6.73 -31.29
CA TYR A 529 25.22 5.74 -30.81
C TYR A 529 25.89 4.78 -29.83
N ASP A 530 25.24 4.52 -28.69
CA ASP A 530 25.65 3.49 -27.75
C ASP A 530 24.55 2.42 -27.70
N PHE A 531 24.89 1.22 -28.14
CA PHE A 531 23.99 0.07 -28.24
C PHE A 531 24.06 -0.86 -27.03
N THR A 532 24.77 -0.48 -25.97
CA THR A 532 25.06 -1.36 -24.82
C THR A 532 23.82 -1.97 -24.22
N ASP A 533 22.79 -1.19 -23.97
CA ASP A 533 21.55 -1.66 -23.34
C ASP A 533 20.72 -2.50 -24.32
N PHE A 534 20.67 -2.11 -25.59
CA PHE A 534 20.04 -2.90 -26.65
C PHE A 534 20.68 -4.29 -26.76
N ASP A 535 22.02 -4.35 -26.85
CA ASP A 535 22.76 -5.60 -26.99
C ASP A 535 22.59 -6.51 -25.75
N LYS A 536 22.61 -5.95 -24.55
CA LYS A 536 22.36 -6.70 -23.32
C LYS A 536 20.97 -7.32 -23.31
N TRP A 537 19.94 -6.55 -23.67
CA TRP A 537 18.56 -7.02 -23.70
C TRP A 537 18.36 -8.12 -24.74
N VAL A 538 18.86 -7.92 -25.95
CA VAL A 538 18.78 -8.91 -27.03
C VAL A 538 19.56 -10.18 -26.67
N THR A 539 20.80 -10.04 -26.17
CA THR A 539 21.64 -11.18 -25.78
C THR A 539 21.02 -11.98 -24.66
N PHE A 540 20.45 -11.33 -23.66
CA PHE A 540 19.75 -11.97 -22.57
C PHE A 540 18.58 -12.83 -23.08
N ASN A 541 17.72 -12.27 -23.92
CA ASN A 541 16.57 -12.99 -24.47
C ASN A 541 16.99 -14.15 -25.39
N LYS A 542 18.00 -13.94 -26.24
CA LYS A 542 18.58 -15.03 -27.06
C LYS A 542 19.15 -16.14 -26.20
N GLY A 543 19.77 -15.82 -25.06
CA GLY A 543 20.24 -16.81 -24.08
C GLY A 543 19.12 -17.63 -23.45
N LEU A 544 17.90 -17.13 -23.44
CA LEU A 544 16.70 -17.85 -23.04
C LEU A 544 16.06 -18.65 -24.19
N GLY A 545 16.55 -18.46 -25.42
CA GLY A 545 15.98 -19.04 -26.63
C GLY A 545 14.76 -18.26 -27.15
N ILE A 546 14.71 -16.97 -26.89
CA ILE A 546 13.80 -16.01 -27.47
C ILE A 546 14.61 -15.15 -28.46
N GLY A 547 14.08 -14.83 -29.64
CA GLY A 547 14.75 -13.91 -30.53
C GLY A 547 14.88 -14.33 -31.99
N ASP A 548 13.96 -15.17 -32.44
CA ASP A 548 13.80 -15.45 -33.88
C ASP A 548 13.30 -14.20 -34.61
N LYS A 549 12.60 -13.32 -33.88
CA LYS A 549 12.09 -12.04 -34.34
C LYS A 549 12.51 -10.92 -33.37
N ILE A 550 12.95 -9.80 -33.90
CA ILE A 550 13.21 -8.57 -33.14
C ILE A 550 12.30 -7.47 -33.67
N VAL A 551 11.44 -6.96 -32.81
CA VAL A 551 10.52 -5.86 -33.12
C VAL A 551 11.15 -4.57 -32.65
N ILE A 552 11.36 -3.64 -33.59
CA ILE A 552 12.09 -2.40 -33.36
C ILE A 552 11.09 -1.23 -33.42
N TYR A 553 10.86 -0.61 -32.26
CA TYR A 553 9.97 0.54 -32.14
C TYR A 553 10.73 1.86 -32.23
N SER A 554 9.97 2.92 -32.53
CA SER A 554 10.39 4.33 -32.49
C SER A 554 11.15 4.83 -33.74
N ILE A 555 11.00 4.17 -34.89
CA ILE A 555 11.36 4.77 -36.20
C ILE A 555 10.47 5.99 -36.48
N ALA A 556 9.18 5.89 -36.12
CA ALA A 556 8.24 7.00 -36.08
C ALA A 556 7.75 7.15 -34.62
N PRO A 557 8.45 7.93 -33.78
CA PRO A 557 8.07 8.12 -32.38
C PRO A 557 6.66 8.66 -32.25
N TRP A 558 5.92 8.22 -31.25
CA TRP A 558 4.47 8.44 -31.16
C TRP A 558 4.03 9.90 -31.24
N HIS A 559 4.75 10.77 -30.58
CA HIS A 559 4.46 12.22 -30.65
C HIS A 559 5.38 12.95 -31.65
N GLY A 560 6.09 12.23 -32.52
CA GLY A 560 7.10 12.77 -33.39
C GLY A 560 8.32 13.32 -32.63
N ASN A 561 8.47 12.95 -31.36
CA ASN A 561 9.58 13.38 -30.54
C ASN A 561 10.80 12.51 -30.82
N PHE A 562 11.91 13.15 -31.10
CA PHE A 562 13.21 12.53 -31.30
C PHE A 562 14.11 12.89 -30.12
N THR A 563 14.48 11.92 -29.31
CA THR A 563 15.22 12.14 -28.06
C THR A 563 16.71 11.83 -28.23
N TYR A 564 17.56 12.65 -27.63
CA TYR A 564 19.01 12.50 -27.66
C TYR A 564 19.68 13.22 -26.49
N TRP A 565 20.93 12.91 -26.23
CA TRP A 565 21.76 13.59 -25.24
C TRP A 565 22.63 14.64 -25.89
N GLU A 566 22.70 15.84 -25.32
CA GLU A 566 23.58 16.93 -25.71
C GLU A 566 24.17 17.57 -24.45
N ASN A 567 25.49 17.59 -24.32
CA ASN A 567 26.19 18.12 -23.15
C ASN A 567 25.70 17.54 -21.82
N GLY A 568 25.44 16.22 -21.77
CA GLY A 568 24.97 15.53 -20.58
C GLY A 568 23.49 15.73 -20.22
N THR A 569 22.75 16.48 -21.04
CA THR A 569 21.32 16.74 -20.84
C THR A 569 20.51 16.06 -21.93
N MET A 570 19.41 15.40 -21.55
CA MET A 570 18.44 14.83 -22.51
C MET A 570 17.67 15.95 -23.19
N LYS A 571 17.58 15.91 -24.50
CA LYS A 571 16.87 16.83 -25.38
C LYS A 571 15.82 16.07 -26.18
N SER A 572 14.80 16.77 -26.63
CA SER A 572 13.78 16.25 -27.54
C SER A 572 13.49 17.28 -28.63
N GLU A 573 13.44 16.82 -29.86
CA GLU A 573 13.06 17.63 -31.04
C GLU A 573 11.93 16.91 -31.79
N LYS A 574 11.00 17.67 -32.39
CA LYS A 574 9.96 17.09 -33.24
C LYS A 574 10.44 16.99 -34.68
N TYR A 575 10.35 15.79 -35.24
CA TYR A 575 10.57 15.56 -36.65
C TYR A 575 9.30 15.06 -37.33
N THR A 576 8.91 15.70 -38.41
CA THR A 576 7.82 15.19 -39.25
C THR A 576 8.31 13.95 -40.01
N VAL A 577 7.61 12.84 -39.84
CA VAL A 577 7.89 11.58 -40.55
C VAL A 577 7.95 11.84 -42.06
N GLY A 578 9.01 11.35 -42.74
CA GLY A 578 9.25 11.56 -44.17
C GLY A 578 9.87 12.90 -44.52
N SER A 579 10.11 13.84 -43.58
CA SER A 579 10.85 15.07 -43.83
C SER A 579 12.34 14.78 -44.17
N GLU A 580 13.04 15.73 -44.80
CA GLU A 580 14.47 15.60 -45.09
C GLU A 580 15.27 15.36 -43.80
N ARG A 581 14.94 16.06 -42.71
CA ARG A 581 15.59 15.90 -41.41
C ARG A 581 15.37 14.50 -40.85
N TRP A 582 14.15 13.99 -40.88
CA TRP A 582 13.82 12.64 -40.44
C TRP A 582 14.58 11.59 -41.26
N ARG A 583 14.57 11.74 -42.60
CA ARG A 583 15.31 10.83 -43.49
C ARG A 583 16.80 10.85 -43.23
N SER A 584 17.41 12.04 -43.09
CA SER A 584 18.84 12.18 -42.81
C SER A 584 19.25 11.46 -41.55
N VAL A 585 18.50 11.64 -40.45
CA VAL A 585 18.81 10.99 -39.17
C VAL A 585 18.77 9.48 -39.30
N TRP A 586 17.75 8.92 -39.94
CA TRP A 586 17.65 7.45 -40.10
C TRP A 586 18.66 6.91 -41.12
N THR A 587 18.99 7.65 -42.14
CA THR A 587 20.05 7.27 -43.10
C THR A 587 21.38 7.16 -42.38
N ASP A 588 21.67 8.05 -41.44
CA ASP A 588 22.91 8.03 -40.65
C ASP A 588 22.91 6.93 -39.57
N PHE A 589 21.76 6.62 -38.99
CA PHE A 589 21.63 5.63 -37.92
C PHE A 589 21.65 4.18 -38.39
N LEU A 590 20.89 3.86 -39.45
CA LEU A 590 20.65 2.46 -39.83
C LEU A 590 21.94 1.69 -40.21
N PRO A 591 22.94 2.25 -40.93
CA PRO A 591 24.16 1.51 -41.23
C PRO A 591 24.92 1.08 -39.95
N PRO A 592 25.29 1.96 -39.01
CA PRO A 592 25.97 1.52 -37.78
C PRO A 592 25.09 0.57 -36.92
N PHE A 593 23.77 0.75 -36.89
CA PHE A 593 22.88 -0.15 -36.20
C PHE A 593 22.98 -1.58 -36.72
N PHE A 594 22.92 -1.78 -38.03
CA PHE A 594 23.02 -3.11 -38.64
C PHE A 594 24.44 -3.71 -38.61
N HIS A 595 25.49 -2.88 -38.49
CA HIS A 595 26.88 -3.36 -38.45
C HIS A 595 27.36 -3.66 -37.02
N THR A 596 26.85 -2.97 -36.01
CA THR A 596 27.41 -3.00 -34.65
C THR A 596 26.62 -3.92 -33.74
N THR A 597 25.31 -4.04 -33.95
CA THR A 597 24.50 -4.98 -33.20
C THR A 597 24.82 -6.41 -33.64
N ASN A 598 25.13 -7.31 -32.72
CA ASN A 598 25.32 -8.76 -32.97
C ASN A 598 24.03 -9.45 -33.50
N VAL A 599 23.14 -8.67 -34.07
CA VAL A 599 21.94 -9.11 -34.76
C VAL A 599 22.40 -9.44 -36.19
N ASN A 600 22.74 -10.70 -36.44
CA ASN A 600 22.97 -11.19 -37.80
C ASN A 600 21.68 -11.11 -38.62
N PHE A 601 21.34 -9.91 -39.10
CA PHE A 601 20.21 -9.66 -40.00
C PHE A 601 20.41 -10.26 -41.42
N LEU A 602 21.53 -10.92 -41.68
CA LEU A 602 21.93 -11.33 -43.03
C LEU A 602 21.76 -12.83 -43.33
N GLN A 603 20.94 -13.54 -42.60
CA GLN A 603 20.64 -14.92 -43.01
C GLN A 603 19.23 -15.14 -43.57
N THR A 604 18.63 -14.16 -44.20
CA THR A 604 17.71 -14.47 -45.32
C THR A 604 17.39 -13.20 -46.09
N LYS A 605 17.89 -13.08 -47.29
CA LYS A 605 17.39 -12.11 -48.28
C LYS A 605 15.88 -12.26 -48.56
N GLU A 606 15.27 -13.32 -48.08
CA GLU A 606 13.85 -13.62 -48.26
C GLU A 606 12.95 -13.08 -47.15
N SER A 607 13.46 -12.82 -45.94
CA SER A 607 12.65 -12.28 -44.82
C SER A 607 12.51 -10.76 -44.82
N LEU A 608 13.31 -10.04 -45.57
CA LEU A 608 13.23 -8.58 -45.71
C LEU A 608 12.06 -8.10 -46.60
N THR A 609 11.34 -8.99 -47.27
CA THR A 609 10.19 -8.64 -48.09
C THR A 609 8.87 -8.69 -47.36
N HIS A 610 8.84 -9.10 -46.07
CA HIS A 610 7.62 -9.21 -45.25
C HIS A 610 7.76 -8.58 -43.86
N SER A 611 8.75 -7.76 -43.59
CA SER A 611 8.72 -6.94 -42.38
C SER A 611 7.78 -5.76 -42.60
N TRP A 612 6.60 -5.88 -42.05
CA TRP A 612 5.63 -4.81 -41.98
C TRP A 612 6.21 -3.64 -41.19
N ILE A 613 6.63 -2.58 -41.90
CA ILE A 613 6.67 -1.25 -41.34
C ILE A 613 5.24 -0.77 -41.38
N GLU A 614 4.45 -1.08 -40.37
CA GLU A 614 3.15 -0.43 -40.21
C GLU A 614 3.40 1.00 -39.69
N PRO A 615 3.02 2.02 -40.43
CA PRO A 615 2.90 3.36 -39.89
C PRO A 615 1.64 3.39 -39.04
N ILE A 616 1.81 3.56 -37.73
CA ILE A 616 0.74 3.94 -36.82
C ILE A 616 0.53 5.44 -36.91
#